data_2e39cb53e1cf47b094a491064ff6aa4d
#
_entry.id   2e39cb53e1cf47b094a491064ff6aa4d
#
_cell.length_a   1.000
_cell.length_b   1.000
_cell.length_c   1.000
_cell.angle_alpha   90.00
_cell.angle_beta   90.00
_cell.angle_gamma   90.00
#
_symmetry.space_group_name_H-M   'P 1'
#
loop_
_entity.id
_entity.type
_entity.pdbx_description
1 polymer ?
#
loop_
_entity_poly.entity_id
_entity_poly.type
_entity_poly.pdbx_seq_one_letter_code
_entity_poly.pdbx_strand_id
1 'polypeptide(L)'
;CEGLVGSEMCIRDRYKEINKKFSNCVLSNLNENDTVWIHDYQLMLCPKMIKDKRPDVKIGFFLHIPFPSFEIFRTFPRRKELLDGILGSDVIGFHTYDYQRHFLSSVKRILKLDVNFNNVIYHDRKILVNTFPMGIDFKKFNDAALNHKKQKTNEKSELRKQLELHTKASNESKLILSLDRLDY
;
A
#
# COMPACT_ATOMS: atom_id res chain seq x y z
N CYS A 1 16.75 -24.15 -8.91
CA CYS A 1 15.45 -24.24 -9.61
C CYS A 1 15.69 -24.02 -11.10
N GLU A 2 15.85 -25.08 -11.86
CA GLU A 2 16.00 -25.01 -13.31
C GLU A 2 14.62 -25.21 -13.97
N GLY A 3 14.18 -24.21 -14.71
CA GLY A 3 12.93 -24.20 -15.48
C GLY A 3 11.88 -23.21 -14.98
N LEU A 4 11.03 -22.69 -15.90
CA LEU A 4 10.00 -21.67 -15.63
C LEU A 4 9.04 -22.07 -14.50
N VAL A 5 8.63 -23.33 -14.42
CA VAL A 5 7.74 -23.86 -13.37
C VAL A 5 8.48 -23.95 -12.02
N GLY A 6 9.77 -24.27 -12.02
CA GLY A 6 10.61 -24.29 -10.82
C GLY A 6 10.84 -22.91 -10.22
N SER A 7 10.98 -21.87 -11.06
CA SER A 7 11.21 -20.49 -10.58
C SER A 7 9.99 -19.89 -9.88
N GLU A 8 8.78 -20.09 -10.39
CA GLU A 8 7.55 -19.61 -9.73
C GLU A 8 7.31 -20.31 -8.37
N MET A 9 7.60 -21.58 -8.27
CA MET A 9 7.50 -22.33 -7.01
C MET A 9 8.52 -21.83 -5.98
N CYS A 10 9.75 -21.56 -6.40
CA CYS A 10 10.79 -21.00 -5.54
C CYS A 10 10.45 -19.58 -5.05
N ILE A 11 9.96 -18.70 -5.92
CA ILE A 11 9.55 -17.33 -5.54
C ILE A 11 8.43 -17.38 -4.50
N ARG A 12 7.42 -18.21 -4.72
CA ARG A 12 6.32 -18.40 -3.78
C ARG A 12 6.80 -18.89 -2.42
N ASP A 13 7.65 -19.91 -2.42
CA ASP A 13 8.14 -20.52 -1.18
C ASP A 13 8.97 -19.50 -0.39
N ARG A 14 9.78 -18.69 -1.07
CA ARG A 14 10.51 -17.56 -0.47
C ARG A 14 9.59 -16.49 0.09
N TYR A 15 8.57 -16.10 -0.66
CA TYR A 15 7.60 -15.11 -0.17
C TYR A 15 6.89 -15.61 1.11
N LYS A 16 6.42 -16.85 1.10
CA LYS A 16 5.80 -17.48 2.26
C LYS A 16 6.78 -17.63 3.44
N GLU A 17 8.01 -18.03 3.18
CA GLU A 17 9.07 -18.15 4.18
C GLU A 17 9.37 -16.82 4.85
N ILE A 18 9.50 -15.75 4.07
CA ILE A 18 9.73 -14.39 4.59
C ILE A 18 8.55 -13.95 5.48
N ASN A 19 7.32 -14.09 4.98
CA ASN A 19 6.13 -13.75 5.77
C ASN A 19 6.07 -14.55 7.07
N LYS A 20 6.46 -15.84 7.06
CA LYS A 20 6.54 -16.66 8.26
C LYS A 20 7.61 -16.19 9.25
N LYS A 21 8.79 -15.77 8.75
CA LYS A 21 9.85 -15.19 9.61
C LYS A 21 9.39 -13.93 10.29
N PHE A 22 8.78 -13.00 9.53
CA PHE A 22 8.22 -11.77 10.11
C PHE A 22 7.10 -12.06 11.13
N SER A 23 6.17 -12.94 10.78
CA SER A 23 5.10 -13.33 11.70
C SER A 23 5.62 -13.94 13.00
N ASN A 24 6.63 -14.81 12.93
CA ASN A 24 7.24 -15.41 14.12
C ASN A 24 7.97 -14.35 14.96
N CYS A 25 8.67 -13.40 14.33
CA CYS A 25 9.33 -12.30 15.02
C CYS A 25 8.32 -11.41 15.75
N VAL A 26 7.20 -11.08 15.10
CA VAL A 26 6.11 -10.33 15.76
C VAL A 26 5.57 -11.12 16.95
N LEU A 27 5.21 -12.38 16.77
CA LEU A 27 4.64 -13.22 17.80
C LEU A 27 5.54 -13.38 19.04
N SER A 28 6.87 -13.40 18.85
CA SER A 28 7.82 -13.51 19.94
C SER A 28 8.02 -12.21 20.74
N ASN A 29 7.58 -11.07 20.19
CA ASN A 29 7.72 -9.75 20.81
C ASN A 29 6.38 -9.12 21.22
N LEU A 30 5.25 -9.79 20.97
CA LEU A 30 3.92 -9.30 21.31
C LEU A 30 3.67 -9.37 22.82
N ASN A 31 3.26 -8.24 23.39
CA ASN A 31 2.74 -8.13 24.74
C ASN A 31 1.19 -8.17 24.76
N GLU A 32 0.61 -8.20 25.93
CA GLU A 32 -0.83 -8.03 26.13
C GLU A 32 -1.26 -6.62 25.67
N ASN A 33 -2.37 -6.55 24.93
CA ASN A 33 -2.95 -5.31 24.40
C ASN A 33 -2.16 -4.62 23.26
N ASP A 34 -1.10 -5.22 22.75
CA ASP A 34 -0.42 -4.68 21.58
C ASP A 34 -1.32 -4.72 20.34
N THR A 35 -1.13 -3.72 19.47
CA THR A 35 -1.74 -3.67 18.15
C THR A 35 -0.65 -3.84 17.11
N VAL A 36 -0.86 -4.75 16.17
CA VAL A 36 0.08 -4.99 15.06
C VAL A 36 -0.37 -4.18 13.85
N TRP A 37 0.54 -3.39 13.29
CA TRP A 37 0.29 -2.65 12.05
C TRP A 37 1.24 -3.11 10.96
N ILE A 38 0.69 -3.77 9.94
CA ILE A 38 1.43 -4.38 8.84
C ILE A 38 1.27 -3.53 7.58
N HIS A 39 2.37 -3.32 6.88
CA HIS A 39 2.41 -2.48 5.70
C HIS A 39 2.83 -3.27 4.47
N ASP A 40 2.12 -2.98 3.37
CA ASP A 40 2.47 -3.18 1.99
C ASP A 40 2.54 -4.65 1.51
N TYR A 41 2.74 -4.79 0.20
CA TYR A 41 2.60 -6.06 -0.53
C TYR A 41 3.62 -7.14 -0.16
N GLN A 42 4.72 -6.76 0.48
CA GLN A 42 5.73 -7.73 0.93
C GLN A 42 5.21 -8.67 2.02
N LEU A 43 4.22 -8.23 2.81
CA LEU A 43 3.78 -8.91 4.03
C LEU A 43 2.28 -9.29 4.02
N MET A 44 1.71 -9.52 2.84
CA MET A 44 0.27 -9.80 2.69
C MET A 44 -0.20 -11.08 3.39
N LEU A 45 0.69 -12.04 3.67
CA LEU A 45 0.34 -13.29 4.37
C LEU A 45 0.49 -13.18 5.89
N CYS A 46 1.25 -12.20 6.39
CA CYS A 46 1.51 -12.02 7.81
C CYS A 46 0.25 -11.86 8.67
N PRO A 47 -0.75 -11.06 8.28
CA PRO A 47 -1.93 -10.87 9.11
C PRO A 47 -2.60 -12.18 9.50
N LYS A 48 -2.82 -13.07 8.53
CA LYS A 48 -3.42 -14.38 8.80
C LYS A 48 -2.51 -15.27 9.65
N MET A 49 -1.22 -15.31 9.35
CA MET A 49 -0.27 -16.14 10.08
C MET A 49 -0.17 -15.75 11.56
N ILE A 50 -0.36 -14.47 11.89
CA ILE A 50 -0.40 -13.97 13.26
C ILE A 50 -1.77 -14.27 13.87
N LYS A 51 -2.87 -13.96 13.18
CA LYS A 51 -4.22 -14.13 13.68
C LYS A 51 -4.57 -15.58 13.99
N ASP A 52 -4.06 -16.54 13.20
CA ASP A 52 -4.25 -17.98 13.41
C ASP A 52 -3.61 -18.46 14.73
N LYS A 53 -2.55 -17.78 15.22
CA LYS A 53 -1.85 -18.12 16.48
C LYS A 53 -2.29 -17.27 17.66
N ARG A 54 -2.69 -16.05 17.40
CA ARG A 54 -3.15 -15.05 18.39
C ARG A 54 -4.43 -14.38 17.89
N PRO A 55 -5.58 -15.04 18.03
CA PRO A 55 -6.89 -14.51 17.58
C PRO A 55 -7.30 -13.21 18.27
N ASP A 56 -6.80 -12.98 19.48
CA ASP A 56 -7.05 -11.81 20.33
C ASP A 56 -6.38 -10.53 19.83
N VAL A 57 -5.26 -10.64 19.11
CA VAL A 57 -4.46 -9.48 18.69
C VAL A 57 -5.19 -8.66 17.64
N LYS A 58 -5.20 -7.34 17.81
CA LYS A 58 -5.72 -6.40 16.83
C LYS A 58 -4.69 -6.16 15.73
N ILE A 59 -5.10 -6.33 14.49
CA ILE A 59 -4.21 -6.22 13.33
C ILE A 59 -4.78 -5.22 12.32
N GLY A 60 -4.01 -4.18 12.03
CA GLY A 60 -4.20 -3.30 10.89
C GLY A 60 -3.29 -3.70 9.72
N PHE A 61 -3.81 -3.64 8.51
CA PHE A 61 -3.02 -3.81 7.28
C PHE A 61 -3.23 -2.61 6.36
N PHE A 62 -2.16 -2.07 5.78
CA PHE A 62 -2.25 -0.97 4.84
C PHE A 62 -1.47 -1.28 3.56
N LEU A 63 -2.14 -1.22 2.42
CA LEU A 63 -1.52 -1.40 1.10
C LEU A 63 -1.17 -0.04 0.49
N HIS A 64 0.13 0.19 0.25
CA HIS A 64 0.62 1.46 -0.30
C HIS A 64 0.62 1.51 -1.84
N ILE A 65 0.57 0.35 -2.50
CA ILE A 65 0.48 0.27 -3.95
C ILE A 65 -0.98 0.18 -4.42
N PRO A 66 -1.27 0.52 -5.69
CA PRO A 66 -2.58 0.32 -6.27
C PRO A 66 -3.06 -1.13 -6.17
N PHE A 67 -4.26 -1.37 -5.63
CA PHE A 67 -4.88 -2.68 -5.75
C PHE A 67 -5.52 -2.79 -7.15
N PRO A 68 -5.16 -3.80 -7.96
CA PRO A 68 -5.63 -3.90 -9.34
C PRO A 68 -7.12 -4.21 -9.42
N SER A 69 -7.75 -3.90 -10.56
CA SER A 69 -9.13 -4.27 -10.81
C SER A 69 -9.32 -5.80 -10.75
N PHE A 70 -10.56 -6.23 -10.49
CA PHE A 70 -10.87 -7.66 -10.46
C PHE A 70 -10.44 -8.38 -11.75
N GLU A 71 -10.62 -7.77 -12.90
CA GLU A 71 -10.30 -8.34 -14.21
C GLU A 71 -8.81 -8.68 -14.33
N ILE A 72 -7.96 -7.84 -13.78
CA ILE A 72 -6.50 -8.07 -13.71
C ILE A 72 -6.18 -9.04 -12.58
N PHE A 73 -6.69 -8.79 -11.36
CA PHE A 73 -6.34 -9.57 -10.19
C PHE A 73 -6.76 -11.05 -10.31
N ARG A 74 -7.87 -11.35 -11.00
CA ARG A 74 -8.34 -12.72 -11.23
C ARG A 74 -7.37 -13.60 -12.01
N THR A 75 -6.45 -13.01 -12.77
CA THR A 75 -5.44 -13.76 -13.54
C THR A 75 -4.26 -14.20 -12.67
N PHE A 76 -4.09 -13.58 -11.50
CA PHE A 76 -2.99 -13.91 -10.60
C PHE A 76 -3.17 -15.32 -9.98
N PRO A 77 -2.18 -16.23 -10.13
CA PRO A 77 -2.35 -17.63 -9.72
C PRO A 77 -2.64 -17.81 -8.23
N ARG A 78 -2.05 -16.98 -7.37
CA ARG A 78 -2.15 -17.07 -5.91
C ARG A 78 -3.16 -16.09 -5.29
N ARG A 79 -4.06 -15.53 -6.08
CA ARG A 79 -5.05 -14.55 -5.66
C ARG A 79 -5.84 -14.92 -4.39
N LYS A 80 -6.23 -16.20 -4.25
CA LYS A 80 -6.95 -16.65 -3.05
C LYS A 80 -6.09 -16.61 -1.81
N GLU A 81 -4.84 -17.08 -1.89
CA GLU A 81 -3.89 -17.10 -0.79
C GLU A 81 -3.56 -15.68 -0.29
N LEU A 82 -3.40 -14.72 -1.22
CA LEU A 82 -3.14 -13.33 -0.86
C LEU A 82 -4.35 -12.66 -0.18
N LEU A 83 -5.56 -12.84 -0.74
CA LEU A 83 -6.77 -12.30 -0.13
C LEU A 83 -6.99 -12.89 1.26
N ASP A 84 -6.86 -14.20 1.40
CA ASP A 84 -6.99 -14.92 2.66
C ASP A 84 -5.97 -14.41 3.70
N GLY A 85 -4.73 -14.18 3.25
CA GLY A 85 -3.67 -13.61 4.09
C GLY A 85 -4.02 -12.23 4.63
N ILE A 86 -4.45 -11.30 3.78
CA ILE A 86 -4.84 -9.94 4.15
C ILE A 86 -6.07 -9.95 5.08
N LEU A 87 -7.03 -10.84 4.86
CA LEU A 87 -8.24 -10.98 5.67
C LEU A 87 -7.98 -11.50 7.11
N GLY A 88 -6.73 -11.84 7.44
CA GLY A 88 -6.31 -11.99 8.83
C GLY A 88 -6.36 -10.69 9.64
N SER A 89 -6.42 -9.54 9.00
CA SER A 89 -6.51 -8.22 9.64
C SER A 89 -7.92 -7.93 10.17
N ASP A 90 -8.02 -6.96 11.09
CA ASP A 90 -9.28 -6.41 11.58
C ASP A 90 -9.66 -5.12 10.84
N VAL A 91 -8.63 -4.37 10.40
CA VAL A 91 -8.78 -3.17 9.56
C VAL A 91 -7.83 -3.27 8.37
N ILE A 92 -8.35 -2.99 7.17
CA ILE A 92 -7.59 -2.96 5.92
C ILE A 92 -7.73 -1.57 5.31
N GLY A 93 -6.60 -0.91 5.05
CA GLY A 93 -6.53 0.44 4.54
C GLY A 93 -5.97 0.54 3.12
N PHE A 94 -6.51 1.48 2.36
CA PHE A 94 -6.06 1.86 1.02
C PHE A 94 -5.94 3.38 0.89
N HIS A 95 -5.18 3.86 -0.08
CA HIS A 95 -5.04 5.29 -0.34
C HIS A 95 -6.28 5.90 -1.01
N THR A 96 -6.95 5.15 -1.88
CA THR A 96 -8.07 5.65 -2.68
C THR A 96 -9.28 4.74 -2.58
N TYR A 97 -10.46 5.32 -2.83
CA TYR A 97 -11.72 4.58 -2.90
C TYR A 97 -11.71 3.50 -3.98
N ASP A 98 -11.07 3.74 -5.12
CA ASP A 98 -11.01 2.76 -6.20
C ASP A 98 -10.25 1.49 -5.78
N TYR A 99 -9.14 1.62 -5.05
CA TYR A 99 -8.39 0.46 -4.58
C TYR A 99 -9.18 -0.35 -3.55
N GLN A 100 -9.87 0.32 -2.63
CA GLN A 100 -10.80 -0.30 -1.71
C GLN A 100 -11.91 -1.07 -2.46
N ARG A 101 -12.55 -0.45 -3.44
CA ARG A 101 -13.61 -1.04 -4.26
C ARG A 101 -13.12 -2.25 -5.06
N HIS A 102 -11.93 -2.16 -5.63
CA HIS A 102 -11.29 -3.27 -6.35
C HIS A 102 -11.01 -4.46 -5.43
N PHE A 103 -10.51 -4.20 -4.23
CA PHE A 103 -10.27 -5.23 -3.22
C PHE A 103 -11.58 -5.91 -2.80
N LEU A 104 -12.60 -5.15 -2.42
CA LEU A 104 -13.92 -5.68 -2.03
C LEU A 104 -14.59 -6.48 -3.14
N SER A 105 -14.48 -6.01 -4.39
CA SER A 105 -14.97 -6.73 -5.57
C SER A 105 -14.26 -8.08 -5.75
N SER A 106 -12.95 -8.10 -5.54
CA SER A 106 -12.13 -9.31 -5.64
C SER A 106 -12.46 -10.31 -4.54
N VAL A 107 -12.59 -9.85 -3.29
CA VAL A 107 -13.01 -10.68 -2.15
C VAL A 107 -14.37 -11.33 -2.42
N LYS A 108 -15.37 -10.53 -2.82
CA LYS A 108 -16.72 -11.02 -3.11
C LYS A 108 -16.72 -12.06 -4.22
N ARG A 109 -15.99 -11.82 -5.31
CA ARG A 109 -16.05 -12.68 -6.51
C ARG A 109 -15.13 -13.91 -6.41
N ILE A 110 -13.98 -13.80 -5.76
CA ILE A 110 -12.98 -14.89 -5.69
C ILE A 110 -13.22 -15.80 -4.49
N LEU A 111 -13.45 -15.21 -3.31
CA LEU A 111 -13.67 -15.95 -2.07
C LEU A 111 -15.14 -16.23 -1.77
N LYS A 112 -16.06 -15.61 -2.51
CA LYS A 112 -17.51 -15.74 -2.32
C LYS A 112 -17.98 -15.31 -0.92
N LEU A 113 -17.30 -14.34 -0.33
CA LEU A 113 -17.64 -13.80 0.98
C LEU A 113 -18.68 -12.69 0.87
N ASP A 114 -19.44 -12.53 1.95
CA ASP A 114 -20.39 -11.44 2.09
C ASP A 114 -19.65 -10.12 2.35
N VAL A 115 -19.98 -9.14 1.52
CA VAL A 115 -19.47 -7.78 1.61
C VAL A 115 -20.66 -6.84 1.83
N ASN A 116 -20.68 -6.16 2.96
CA ASN A 116 -21.69 -5.18 3.31
C ASN A 116 -21.06 -3.81 3.50
N PHE A 117 -21.25 -2.90 2.51
CA PHE A 117 -20.54 -1.62 2.41
C PHE A 117 -19.02 -1.82 2.52
N ASN A 118 -18.42 -1.35 3.61
CA ASN A 118 -16.99 -1.41 3.87
C ASN A 118 -16.59 -2.60 4.77
N ASN A 119 -17.49 -3.55 5.00
CA ASN A 119 -17.24 -4.67 5.89
C ASN A 119 -17.23 -5.98 5.14
N VAL A 120 -16.27 -6.82 5.45
CA VAL A 120 -16.20 -8.21 5.02
C VAL A 120 -16.47 -9.11 6.22
N ILE A 121 -17.37 -10.07 6.07
CA ILE A 121 -17.57 -11.12 7.07
C ILE A 121 -16.70 -12.32 6.69
N TYR A 122 -15.78 -12.65 7.59
CA TYR A 122 -14.81 -13.72 7.36
C TYR A 122 -14.54 -14.50 8.66
N HIS A 123 -14.90 -15.79 8.70
CA HIS A 123 -14.83 -16.65 9.89
C HIS A 123 -15.43 -15.98 11.14
N ASP A 124 -16.69 -15.54 11.03
CA ASP A 124 -17.46 -14.85 12.09
C ASP A 124 -16.84 -13.53 12.58
N ARG A 125 -15.78 -13.07 11.94
CA ARG A 125 -15.18 -11.75 12.20
C ARG A 125 -15.69 -10.72 11.20
N LYS A 126 -15.90 -9.51 11.69
CA LYS A 126 -16.20 -8.34 10.88
C LYS A 126 -14.92 -7.56 10.62
N ILE A 127 -14.49 -7.51 9.39
CA ILE A 127 -13.26 -6.83 8.95
C ILE A 127 -13.67 -5.51 8.29
N LEU A 128 -13.12 -4.41 8.78
CA LEU A 128 -13.33 -3.08 8.19
C LEU A 128 -12.32 -2.87 7.06
N VAL A 129 -12.81 -2.56 5.87
CA VAL A 129 -12.01 -2.18 4.70
C VAL A 129 -12.31 -0.74 4.36
N ASN A 130 -11.35 0.17 4.44
CA ASN A 130 -11.63 1.59 4.25
C ASN A 130 -10.50 2.33 3.54
N THR A 131 -10.80 3.56 3.13
CA THR A 131 -9.88 4.47 2.48
C THR A 131 -9.33 5.46 3.50
N PHE A 132 -8.00 5.57 3.54
CA PHE A 132 -7.27 6.52 4.39
C PHE A 132 -6.27 7.27 3.50
N PRO A 133 -6.71 8.34 2.82
CA PRO A 133 -5.86 9.07 1.89
C PRO A 133 -4.72 9.76 2.64
N MET A 134 -3.51 9.69 2.08
CA MET A 134 -2.39 10.47 2.60
C MET A 134 -2.59 11.94 2.23
N GLY A 135 -2.47 12.78 3.23
CA GLY A 135 -2.43 14.22 3.05
C GLY A 135 -1.02 14.76 2.92
N ILE A 136 -0.93 16.07 2.78
CA ILE A 136 0.32 16.84 2.81
C ILE A 136 0.20 17.94 3.84
N ASP A 137 1.29 18.29 4.51
CA ASP A 137 1.37 19.48 5.35
C ASP A 137 1.40 20.75 4.45
N PHE A 138 0.21 21.13 3.99
CA PHE A 138 0.03 22.28 3.11
C PHE A 138 0.66 23.56 3.70
N LYS A 139 0.51 23.77 5.01
CA LYS A 139 1.01 24.98 5.68
C LYS A 139 2.53 25.06 5.57
N LYS A 140 3.24 23.97 5.89
CA LYS A 140 4.71 23.89 5.79
C LYS A 140 5.20 24.26 4.40
N PHE A 141 4.62 23.67 3.35
CA PHE A 141 5.03 23.94 1.96
C PHE A 141 4.65 25.33 1.49
N ASN A 142 3.45 25.81 1.85
CA ASN A 142 2.99 27.16 1.50
C ASN A 142 3.84 28.24 2.18
N ASP A 143 4.13 28.09 3.48
CA ASP A 143 4.97 29.03 4.21
C ASP A 143 6.40 29.08 3.67
N ALA A 144 6.96 27.92 3.31
CA ALA A 144 8.26 27.86 2.64
C ALA A 144 8.26 28.60 1.29
N ALA A 145 7.21 28.43 0.47
CA ALA A 145 7.06 29.14 -0.80
C ALA A 145 6.90 30.66 -0.63
N LEU A 146 6.11 31.09 0.36
CA LEU A 146 5.92 32.50 0.67
C LEU A 146 7.20 33.16 1.21
N ASN A 147 7.95 32.46 2.06
CA ASN A 147 9.22 32.95 2.58
C ASN A 147 10.28 33.08 1.47
N HIS A 148 10.32 32.15 0.53
CA HIS A 148 11.18 32.22 -0.63
C HIS A 148 10.84 33.43 -1.54
N LYS A 149 9.56 33.74 -1.71
CA LYS A 149 9.13 34.96 -2.45
C LYS A 149 9.52 36.26 -1.76
N LYS A 150 9.54 36.29 -0.42
CA LYS A 150 9.94 37.49 0.36
C LYS A 150 11.45 37.73 0.33
N GLN A 151 12.25 36.69 0.21
CA GLN A 151 13.66 36.79 -0.02
C GLN A 151 13.87 37.19 -1.49
N LYS A 152 13.82 38.50 -1.77
CA LYS A 152 14.09 39.08 -3.10
C LYS A 152 15.52 38.82 -3.52
N THR A 153 15.86 37.64 -3.88
CA THR A 153 17.05 37.33 -4.66
C THR A 153 16.69 37.52 -6.12
N ASN A 154 17.22 38.54 -6.75
CA ASN A 154 17.13 38.77 -8.20
C ASN A 154 17.80 37.67 -9.03
N GLU A 155 18.33 36.66 -8.38
CA GLU A 155 18.93 35.49 -9.02
C GLU A 155 17.89 34.40 -9.18
N LYS A 156 17.60 34.05 -10.44
CA LYS A 156 16.88 32.84 -10.76
C LYS A 156 17.62 31.68 -10.11
N SER A 157 16.90 30.79 -9.41
CA SER A 157 17.52 29.59 -8.85
C SER A 157 18.27 28.84 -9.96
N GLU A 158 19.38 28.21 -9.61
CA GLU A 158 20.17 27.44 -10.59
C GLU A 158 19.34 26.36 -11.30
N LEU A 159 18.43 25.73 -10.55
CA LEU A 159 17.46 24.79 -11.09
C LEU A 159 16.58 25.41 -12.17
N ARG A 160 16.10 26.64 -11.96
CA ARG A 160 15.26 27.34 -12.93
C ARG A 160 16.04 27.68 -14.19
N LYS A 161 17.31 28.13 -14.06
CA LYS A 161 18.19 28.37 -15.21
C LYS A 161 18.40 27.12 -16.04
N GLN A 162 18.66 25.98 -15.40
CA GLN A 162 18.83 24.70 -16.08
C GLN A 162 17.54 24.27 -16.81
N LEU A 163 16.37 24.37 -16.16
CA LEU A 163 15.09 24.03 -16.76
C LEU A 163 14.73 24.94 -17.94
N GLU A 164 14.99 26.23 -17.85
CA GLU A 164 14.79 27.18 -18.96
C GLU A 164 15.69 26.88 -20.16
N LEU A 165 16.93 26.45 -19.92
CA LEU A 165 17.85 26.01 -20.96
C LEU A 165 17.34 24.77 -21.71
N HIS A 166 16.76 23.81 -21.02
CA HIS A 166 16.27 22.57 -21.60
C HIS A 166 14.90 22.73 -22.30
N THR A 167 14.00 23.57 -21.77
CA THR A 167 12.62 23.65 -22.25
C THR A 167 12.36 24.82 -23.19
N LYS A 168 13.35 25.70 -23.45
CA LYS A 168 13.19 26.97 -24.19
C LYS A 168 12.03 27.81 -23.67
N ALA A 169 11.72 27.71 -22.38
CA ALA A 169 10.61 28.42 -21.76
C ALA A 169 10.86 29.94 -21.75
N SER A 170 9.85 30.73 -22.08
CA SER A 170 9.89 32.19 -21.98
C SER A 170 9.77 32.65 -20.53
N ASN A 171 10.08 33.93 -20.25
CA ASN A 171 9.90 34.52 -18.94
C ASN A 171 8.46 34.51 -18.43
N GLU A 172 7.48 34.38 -19.32
CA GLU A 172 6.03 34.32 -19.04
C GLU A 172 5.53 32.89 -18.80
N SER A 173 6.35 31.88 -19.08
CA SER A 173 5.96 30.49 -18.93
C SER A 173 5.77 30.13 -17.45
N LYS A 174 4.68 29.45 -17.15
CA LYS A 174 4.45 28.81 -15.84
C LYS A 174 5.12 27.46 -15.82
N LEU A 175 5.91 27.21 -14.77
CA LEU A 175 6.54 25.90 -14.57
C LEU A 175 5.68 25.06 -13.64
N ILE A 176 5.30 23.88 -14.11
CA ILE A 176 4.69 22.83 -13.30
C ILE A 176 5.73 21.73 -13.14
N LEU A 177 6.13 21.44 -11.89
CA LEU A 177 7.09 20.41 -11.56
C LEU A 177 6.35 19.22 -10.96
N SER A 178 6.55 18.04 -11.52
CA SER A 178 6.15 16.77 -10.93
C SER A 178 7.42 15.99 -10.56
N LEU A 179 7.50 15.56 -9.31
CA LEU A 179 8.57 14.71 -8.79
C LEU A 179 7.95 13.35 -8.48
N ASP A 180 8.40 12.34 -9.17
CA ASP A 180 7.93 10.98 -9.00
C ASP A 180 9.09 9.99 -8.88
N ARG A 181 8.79 8.78 -8.42
CA ARG A 181 9.79 7.70 -8.38
C ARG A 181 9.94 7.09 -9.76
N LEU A 182 11.18 6.69 -10.09
CA LEU A 182 11.52 6.00 -11.33
C LEU A 182 11.49 4.47 -11.10
N ASP A 183 10.39 3.98 -10.56
CA ASP A 183 10.30 2.62 -10.03
C ASP A 183 9.89 1.58 -11.08
N TYR A 184 9.50 2.00 -12.29
CA TYR A 184 8.90 1.11 -13.29
C TYR A 184 9.38 1.45 -14.70
#